data_7adc888cb0c3b5a0175023ab07d53d3a
#
_entry.id   7adc888cb0c3b5a0175023ab07d53d3a
#
_cell.length_a   1.000
_cell.length_b   1.000
_cell.length_c   1.000
_cell.angle_alpha   90.00
_cell.angle_beta   90.00
_cell.angle_gamma   90.00
#
_symmetry.space_group_name_H-M   'P 1'
#
loop_
_entity.id
_entity.type
_entity.pdbx_description
1 polymer ?
#
loop_
_entity_poly.entity_id
_entity_poly.type
_entity_poly.pdbx_seq_one_letter_code
_entity_poly.pdbx_strand_id
1 'polypeptide(L)'
;MCRNIRTLYNYAPPATAQEVHDAALQYVRKVAGTTKPSVANTAVFEQAVDAVTAATQRLLDAMVTSAPPRDRAADAAKARERSARRW
;
A
#
# COMPACT_ATOMS: atom_id res chain seq x y z
N MET A 1 0.57 13.24 -4.39
CA MET A 1 1.03 11.98 -3.79
C MET A 1 -0.15 11.04 -3.57
N CYS A 2 0.04 9.76 -3.78
CA CYS A 2 -1.02 8.78 -3.59
C CYS A 2 -1.29 8.53 -2.11
N ARG A 3 -2.57 8.67 -1.69
CA ARG A 3 -2.95 8.50 -0.28
C ARG A 3 -2.94 7.06 0.20
N ASN A 4 -3.08 6.09 -0.74
CA ASN A 4 -3.19 4.68 -0.39
C ASN A 4 -1.86 3.95 -0.42
N ILE A 5 -0.82 4.62 -0.92
CA ILE A 5 0.52 4.05 -0.92
C ILE A 5 1.30 4.71 0.22
N ARG A 6 1.44 3.97 1.29
CA ARG A 6 2.10 4.43 2.52
C ARG A 6 3.02 3.34 3.02
N THR A 7 3.83 3.67 4.01
CA THR A 7 4.70 2.68 4.64
C THR A 7 3.86 1.59 5.27
N LEU A 8 4.20 0.33 4.97
CA LEU A 8 3.53 -0.84 5.53
C LEU A 8 4.47 -1.69 6.38
N TYR A 9 5.77 -1.45 6.29
CA TYR A 9 6.78 -2.26 6.93
C TYR A 9 6.92 -1.95 8.41
N ASN A 10 7.11 -3.00 9.21
CA ASN A 10 7.48 -2.90 10.63
C ASN A 10 6.41 -2.19 11.48
N TYR A 11 5.18 -2.65 11.35
CA TYR A 11 4.06 -2.18 12.16
C TYR A 11 3.54 -3.30 13.06
N ALA A 12 2.99 -2.91 14.20
CA ALA A 12 2.27 -3.79 15.09
C ALA A 12 0.85 -3.24 15.28
N PRO A 13 -0.19 -3.96 14.88
CA PRO A 13 -0.14 -5.25 14.18
C PRO A 13 0.41 -5.10 12.76
N PRO A 14 0.94 -6.17 12.16
CA PRO A 14 1.52 -6.10 10.83
C PRO A 14 0.49 -5.80 9.75
N ALA A 15 0.98 -5.34 8.59
CA ALA A 15 0.13 -5.07 7.44
C ALA A 15 -0.62 -6.33 7.00
N THR A 16 -1.88 -6.17 6.66
CA THR A 16 -2.71 -7.27 6.18
C THR A 16 -2.48 -7.50 4.69
N ALA A 17 -2.84 -8.69 4.20
CA ALA A 17 -2.80 -8.99 2.78
C ALA A 17 -3.65 -8.01 1.98
N GLN A 18 -4.78 -7.59 2.52
CA GLN A 18 -5.65 -6.60 1.87
C GLN A 18 -4.96 -5.25 1.72
N GLU A 19 -4.22 -4.80 2.74
CA GLU A 19 -3.48 -3.54 2.67
C GLU A 19 -2.40 -3.59 1.59
N VAL A 20 -1.70 -4.71 1.46
CA VAL A 20 -0.69 -4.91 0.42
C VAL A 20 -1.34 -4.88 -0.97
N HIS A 21 -2.45 -5.58 -1.13
CA HIS A 21 -3.22 -5.60 -2.39
C HIS A 21 -3.72 -4.20 -2.76
N ASP A 22 -4.25 -3.45 -1.80
CA ASP A 22 -4.78 -2.12 -2.06
C ASP A 22 -3.68 -1.16 -2.53
N ALA A 23 -2.48 -1.25 -1.94
CA ALA A 23 -1.34 -0.45 -2.37
C ALA A 23 -0.92 -0.81 -3.81
N ALA A 24 -0.88 -2.11 -4.13
CA ALA A 24 -0.55 -2.59 -5.47
C ALA A 24 -1.57 -2.10 -6.49
N LEU A 25 -2.85 -2.21 -6.17
CA LEU A 25 -3.94 -1.76 -7.04
C LEU A 25 -3.84 -0.27 -7.32
N GLN A 26 -3.56 0.53 -6.30
CA GLN A 26 -3.42 1.97 -6.45
C GLN A 26 -2.24 2.33 -7.35
N TYR A 27 -1.11 1.63 -7.18
CA TYR A 27 0.06 1.81 -8.04
C TYR A 27 -0.28 1.54 -9.50
N VAL A 28 -0.94 0.41 -9.77
CA VAL A 28 -1.29 0.03 -11.15
C VAL A 28 -2.27 1.03 -11.77
N ARG A 29 -3.27 1.48 -11.01
CA ARG A 29 -4.21 2.50 -11.46
C ARG A 29 -3.51 3.80 -11.83
N LYS A 30 -2.57 4.23 -11.02
CA LYS A 30 -1.81 5.46 -11.27
C LYS A 30 -0.96 5.35 -12.52
N VAL A 31 -0.23 4.25 -12.66
CA VAL A 31 0.67 4.05 -13.79
C VAL A 31 -0.10 3.86 -15.10
N ALA A 32 -1.18 3.10 -15.04
CA ALA A 32 -2.03 2.84 -16.21
C ALA A 32 -2.89 4.04 -16.61
N GLY A 33 -3.09 4.98 -15.68
CA GLY A 33 -3.91 6.15 -15.94
C GLY A 33 -5.40 5.86 -15.95
N THR A 34 -5.83 4.75 -15.35
CA THR A 34 -7.24 4.38 -15.30
C THR A 34 -7.57 3.66 -13.99
N THR A 35 -8.76 3.89 -13.46
CA THR A 35 -9.26 3.19 -12.29
C THR A 35 -9.92 1.87 -12.66
N LYS A 36 -10.44 1.77 -13.87
CA LYS A 36 -11.11 0.57 -14.36
C LYS A 36 -10.69 0.32 -15.81
N PRO A 37 -9.99 -0.78 -16.08
CA PRO A 37 -9.51 -1.05 -17.43
C PRO A 37 -10.66 -1.40 -18.37
N SER A 38 -10.44 -1.19 -19.68
CA SER A 38 -11.35 -1.67 -20.69
C SER A 38 -11.36 -3.20 -20.70
N VAL A 39 -12.36 -3.79 -21.33
CA VAL A 39 -12.48 -5.25 -21.45
C VAL A 39 -11.19 -5.84 -22.06
N ALA A 40 -10.65 -5.19 -23.09
CA ALA A 40 -9.44 -5.67 -23.77
C ALA A 40 -8.21 -5.70 -22.84
N ASN A 41 -8.18 -4.86 -21.82
CA ASN A 41 -7.03 -4.71 -20.94
C ASN A 41 -7.23 -5.32 -19.54
N THR A 42 -8.40 -5.90 -19.28
CA THR A 42 -8.71 -6.43 -17.94
C THR A 42 -7.70 -7.48 -17.48
N ALA A 43 -7.39 -8.45 -18.34
CA ALA A 43 -6.49 -9.55 -17.96
C ALA A 43 -5.09 -9.06 -17.63
N VAL A 44 -4.51 -8.20 -18.48
CA VAL A 44 -3.16 -7.69 -18.23
C VAL A 44 -3.12 -6.75 -17.03
N PHE A 45 -4.18 -5.99 -16.79
CA PHE A 45 -4.30 -5.13 -15.62
C PHE A 45 -4.31 -5.97 -14.34
N GLU A 46 -5.14 -7.00 -14.29
CA GLU A 46 -5.22 -7.89 -13.12
C GLU A 46 -3.92 -8.65 -12.87
N GLN A 47 -3.26 -9.10 -13.94
CA GLN A 47 -1.95 -9.74 -13.82
C GLN A 47 -0.92 -8.80 -13.21
N ALA A 48 -0.95 -7.53 -13.60
CA ALA A 48 -0.04 -6.52 -13.03
C ALA A 48 -0.33 -6.30 -11.54
N VAL A 49 -1.59 -6.20 -11.16
CA VAL A 49 -1.96 -6.06 -9.74
C VAL A 49 -1.45 -7.24 -8.93
N ASP A 50 -1.67 -8.46 -9.44
CA ASP A 50 -1.22 -9.67 -8.75
C ASP A 50 0.30 -9.75 -8.64
N ALA A 51 1.01 -9.39 -9.69
CA ALA A 51 2.48 -9.40 -9.69
C ALA A 51 3.06 -8.38 -8.70
N VAL A 52 2.53 -7.17 -8.68
CA VAL A 52 2.98 -6.13 -7.76
C VAL A 52 2.64 -6.51 -6.32
N THR A 53 1.46 -7.08 -6.09
CA THR A 53 1.04 -7.57 -4.77
C THR A 53 2.04 -8.62 -4.26
N ALA A 54 2.33 -9.62 -5.08
CA ALA A 54 3.24 -10.71 -4.69
C ALA A 54 4.66 -10.19 -4.43
N ALA A 55 5.18 -9.32 -5.29
CA ALA A 55 6.51 -8.75 -5.10
C ALA A 55 6.58 -7.90 -3.82
N THR A 56 5.55 -7.12 -3.55
CA THR A 56 5.47 -6.29 -2.35
C THR A 56 5.41 -7.14 -1.10
N GLN A 57 4.62 -8.21 -1.10
CA GLN A 57 4.54 -9.12 0.04
C GLN A 57 5.90 -9.78 0.32
N ARG A 58 6.59 -10.23 -0.73
CA ARG A 58 7.93 -10.80 -0.57
C ARG A 58 8.91 -9.80 0.02
N LEU A 59 8.83 -8.55 -0.42
CA LEU A 59 9.69 -7.49 0.12
C LEU A 59 9.46 -7.34 1.62
N LEU A 60 8.19 -7.21 2.03
CA LEU A 60 7.85 -7.00 3.43
C LEU A 60 8.26 -8.20 4.30
N ASP A 61 8.09 -9.42 3.77
CA ASP A 61 8.42 -10.63 4.50
C ASP A 61 9.92 -10.87 4.62
N ALA A 62 10.70 -10.40 3.65
CA ALA A 62 12.14 -10.67 3.59
C ALA A 62 12.99 -9.58 4.25
N MET A 63 12.49 -8.36 4.37
CA MET A 63 13.24 -7.28 5.01
C MET A 63 13.41 -7.55 6.49
N VAL A 64 14.59 -7.19 7.01
CA VAL A 64 14.90 -7.35 8.44
C VAL A 64 15.30 -6.01 9.04
N THR A 65 14.97 -5.83 10.33
CA THR A 65 15.33 -4.61 11.05
C THR A 65 15.46 -4.92 12.53
N SER A 66 16.31 -4.17 13.22
CA SER A 66 16.41 -4.20 14.67
C SER A 66 15.55 -3.12 15.34
N ALA A 67 14.94 -2.25 14.54
CA ALA A 67 14.08 -1.20 15.07
C ALA A 67 12.79 -1.81 15.64
N PRO A 68 12.24 -1.25 16.73
CA PRO A 68 10.96 -1.71 17.25
C PRO A 68 9.83 -1.43 16.27
N PRO A 69 8.78 -2.27 16.27
CA PRO A 69 7.63 -2.03 15.41
C PRO A 69 6.95 -0.70 15.72
N ARG A 70 6.46 -0.05 14.68
CA ARG A 70 5.69 1.18 14.80
C ARG A 70 4.29 0.87 15.29
N ASP A 71 3.72 1.78 16.06
CA ASP A 71 2.33 1.67 16.51
C ASP A 71 1.41 2.28 15.47
N ARG A 72 0.51 1.46 14.92
CA ARG A 72 -0.44 1.92 13.90
C ARG A 72 -1.36 3.02 14.41
N ALA A 73 -1.87 2.85 15.62
CA ALA A 73 -2.80 3.81 16.21
C ALA A 73 -2.12 5.16 16.45
N ALA A 74 -0.87 5.14 16.93
CA ALA A 74 -0.11 6.36 17.15
C ALA A 74 0.19 7.09 15.85
N ASP A 75 0.57 6.36 14.80
CA ASP A 75 0.84 6.96 13.49
C ASP A 75 -0.43 7.54 12.87
N ALA A 76 -1.55 6.86 12.99
CA ALA A 76 -2.84 7.37 12.51
C ALA A 76 -3.25 8.64 13.25
N ALA A 77 -3.02 8.68 14.57
CA ALA A 77 -3.31 9.87 15.37
C ALA A 77 -2.45 11.05 14.93
N LYS A 78 -1.16 10.83 14.68
CA LYS A 78 -0.25 11.88 14.19
C LYS A 78 -0.69 12.38 12.81
N ALA A 79 -1.12 11.51 11.94
CA ALA A 79 -1.60 11.89 10.61
C ALA A 79 -2.85 12.77 10.71
N ARG A 80 -3.79 12.39 11.59
CA ARG A 80 -5.00 13.19 11.82
C ARG A 80 -4.66 14.56 12.38
N GLU A 81 -3.73 14.61 13.31
CA GLU A 81 -3.26 15.86 13.92
C GLU A 81 -2.64 16.79 12.88
N ARG A 82 -1.77 16.26 12.02
CA ARG A 82 -1.18 17.04 10.93
C ARG A 82 -2.24 17.58 9.97
N SER A 83 -3.25 16.78 9.64
CA SER A 83 -4.35 17.23 8.78
C SER A 83 -5.15 18.35 9.42
N ALA A 84 -5.42 18.24 10.72
CA ALA A 84 -6.16 19.26 11.46
C ALA A 84 -5.41 20.59 11.48
N ARG A 85 -4.08 20.55 11.56
CA ARG A 85 -3.26 21.76 11.61
C ARG A 85 -3.19 22.52 10.28
N ARG A 86 -3.56 21.90 9.19
CA ARG A 86 -3.53 22.54 7.87
C ARG A 86 -4.66 23.54 7.67
N TRP A 87 -5.67 23.50 8.50
CA TRP A 87 -6.87 24.33 8.43
C TRP A 87 -6.93 25.32 9.60
#